data_ea73a8b46a0cf3dece9c60f561fca58a
#
_entry.id   ea73a8b46a0cf3dece9c60f561fca58a
#
_cell.length_a   1.000
_cell.length_b   1.000
_cell.length_c   1.000
_cell.angle_alpha   90.00
_cell.angle_beta   90.00
_cell.angle_gamma   90.00
#
_symmetry.space_group_name_H-M   'P 1'
#
loop_
_entity.id
_entity.type
_entity.pdbx_description
1 polymer ?
#
loop_
_entity_poly.entity_id
_entity_poly.type
_entity_poly.pdbx_seq_one_letter_code
_entity_poly.pdbx_strand_id
1 'polypeptide(L)'
;MLKTLLKKQMAEIFRNYFYDPKKNKMRSKGATAMYIALYVLLMAGVLGGMFALLAVGICAPMAAAGVGWLYYLVMGLIAVLLGAFGSVFSTYSSLYLSKDNDLLLSMPIPVRYVMASRLLGVYLLGLMYSGVATVPAVIVYWIVAPVTAGTIVGGVLMVLLVSVIVMVLSCLLGWVVARISLKLKNKSFVTVILSLAFLAAYYFVYYKAQGLITLLAENAAVYGAKIRGSAYLLYLFGSVGAGDWLAMLIVTLSQAALLALTLWVIARSFLKIATATGSVKKVRFEHKAVRAQSVQRALRRKELRRFTASPNYMLNCGLGIVMLPVAGIALLIKGRALAQLLDEAFGAGADIVPVLLSAALCLLASMNDMAAPSVSLEGRQLWLAQSLPVTPWQVLRAKLEMQLLLTGVPVLFCALCAVIVLPGGAAEMALAVIAALLYTLLSALAALALGLKMPNLTWTNEITPIKQGGSVMLALFANWFYAIALGGLYFLCGRALGAAAYLAIFAAVTAVVCALLLRWLKRRGTRIFAAL
;
A
#
# COMPACT_ATOMS: atom_id res chain seq x y z
N MET A 1 21.02 -23.50 17.96
CA MET A 1 21.15 -22.55 16.84
C MET A 1 19.82 -22.30 16.09
N LEU A 2 19.21 -23.31 15.43
CA LEU A 2 17.94 -23.12 14.71
C LEU A 2 16.83 -22.54 15.61
N LYS A 3 16.59 -23.09 16.78
CA LYS A 3 15.59 -22.61 17.75
C LYS A 3 15.77 -21.12 18.10
N THR A 4 17.01 -20.68 18.26
CA THR A 4 17.32 -19.27 18.56
C THR A 4 17.02 -18.36 17.38
N LEU A 5 17.37 -18.79 16.14
CA LEU A 5 17.06 -18.07 14.92
C LEU A 5 15.54 -17.97 14.69
N LEU A 6 14.80 -19.05 14.92
CA LEU A 6 13.33 -19.07 14.83
C LEU A 6 12.71 -18.10 15.85
N LYS A 7 13.18 -18.13 17.11
CA LYS A 7 12.72 -17.18 18.15
C LYS A 7 13.00 -15.73 17.77
N LYS A 8 14.19 -15.46 17.21
CA LYS A 8 14.54 -14.15 16.68
C LYS A 8 13.60 -13.72 15.56
N GLN A 9 13.36 -14.59 14.58
CA GLN A 9 12.50 -14.30 13.44
C GLN A 9 11.04 -14.01 13.86
N MET A 10 10.52 -14.80 14.82
CA MET A 10 9.20 -14.55 15.42
C MET A 10 9.16 -13.20 16.13
N ALA A 11 10.19 -12.87 16.92
CA ALA A 11 10.28 -11.57 17.58
C ALA A 11 10.37 -10.40 16.60
N GLU A 12 10.98 -10.58 15.44
CA GLU A 12 11.04 -9.56 14.37
C GLU A 12 9.67 -9.35 13.71
N ILE A 13 8.96 -10.42 13.35
CA ILE A 13 7.63 -10.33 12.72
C ILE A 13 6.65 -9.60 13.64
N PHE A 14 6.66 -9.95 14.92
CA PHE A 14 5.73 -9.41 15.91
C PHE A 14 6.29 -8.21 16.69
N ARG A 15 7.47 -7.68 16.31
CA ARG A 15 8.16 -6.58 17.02
C ARG A 15 7.26 -5.39 17.29
N ASN A 16 6.44 -5.00 16.34
CA ASN A 16 5.57 -3.82 16.44
C ASN A 16 4.52 -3.94 17.56
N TYR A 17 4.17 -5.16 17.98
CA TYR A 17 3.24 -5.41 19.08
C TYR A 17 3.92 -5.30 20.45
N PHE A 18 5.17 -5.75 20.56
CA PHE A 18 5.92 -5.80 21.82
C PHE A 18 6.78 -4.56 22.10
N TYR A 19 7.14 -3.82 21.04
CA TYR A 19 8.09 -2.74 21.12
C TYR A 19 7.49 -1.41 20.67
N ASP A 20 7.72 -0.35 21.45
CA ASP A 20 7.35 1.01 21.11
C ASP A 20 8.55 1.74 20.47
N PRO A 21 8.56 1.94 19.14
CA PRO A 21 9.67 2.60 18.46
C PRO A 21 9.80 4.08 18.82
N LYS A 22 8.72 4.74 19.33
CA LYS A 22 8.76 6.14 19.74
C LYS A 22 9.47 6.32 21.08
N LYS A 23 9.21 5.41 22.02
CA LYS A 23 9.80 5.44 23.37
C LYS A 23 11.08 4.63 23.48
N ASN A 24 11.45 3.89 22.43
CA ASN A 24 12.58 2.96 22.38
C ASN A 24 12.59 1.95 23.57
N LYS A 25 11.39 1.51 23.98
CA LYS A 25 11.17 0.61 25.13
C LYS A 25 10.18 -0.50 24.79
N MET A 26 10.26 -1.60 25.51
CA MET A 26 9.24 -2.66 25.47
C MET A 26 7.91 -2.11 26.01
N ARG A 27 6.81 -2.46 25.35
CA ARG A 27 5.46 -2.11 25.81
C ARG A 27 5.12 -2.89 27.09
N SER A 28 4.25 -2.34 27.91
CA SER A 28 3.67 -3.09 29.03
C SER A 28 2.86 -4.30 28.53
N LYS A 29 2.72 -5.34 29.35
CA LYS A 29 1.94 -6.54 29.01
C LYS A 29 0.49 -6.20 28.59
N GLY A 30 -0.16 -5.26 29.30
CA GLY A 30 -1.52 -4.81 28.99
C GLY A 30 -1.60 -4.09 27.64
N ALA A 31 -0.67 -3.17 27.35
CA ALA A 31 -0.61 -2.50 26.05
C ALA A 31 -0.37 -3.50 24.91
N THR A 32 0.54 -4.46 25.11
CA THR A 32 0.81 -5.53 24.12
C THR A 32 -0.45 -6.36 23.85
N ALA A 33 -1.16 -6.79 24.89
CA ALA A 33 -2.40 -7.54 24.77
C ALA A 33 -3.47 -6.74 24.00
N MET A 34 -3.61 -5.45 24.31
CA MET A 34 -4.54 -4.55 23.61
C MET A 34 -4.22 -4.44 22.11
N TYR A 35 -2.94 -4.26 21.74
CA TYR A 35 -2.56 -4.18 20.32
C TYR A 35 -2.78 -5.50 19.58
N ILE A 36 -2.52 -6.64 20.23
CA ILE A 36 -2.79 -7.97 19.65
C ILE A 36 -4.31 -8.16 19.50
N ALA A 37 -5.10 -7.83 20.52
CA ALA A 37 -6.55 -7.92 20.45
C ALA A 37 -7.14 -7.05 19.33
N LEU A 38 -6.67 -5.79 19.21
CA LEU A 38 -7.08 -4.89 18.13
C LEU A 38 -6.71 -5.45 16.73
N TYR A 39 -5.53 -6.03 16.60
CA TYR A 39 -5.11 -6.66 15.35
C TYR A 39 -6.00 -7.86 14.99
N VAL A 40 -6.26 -8.75 15.95
CA VAL A 40 -7.14 -9.91 15.75
C VAL A 40 -8.56 -9.45 15.40
N LEU A 41 -9.09 -8.43 16.07
CA LEU A 41 -10.41 -7.87 15.79
C LEU A 41 -10.47 -7.28 14.36
N LEU A 42 -9.45 -6.57 13.92
CA LEU A 42 -9.38 -6.02 12.55
C LEU A 42 -9.26 -7.13 11.51
N MET A 43 -8.35 -8.09 11.72
CA MET A 43 -8.09 -9.14 10.73
C MET A 43 -9.19 -10.18 10.67
N ALA A 44 -9.63 -10.71 11.82
CA ALA A 44 -10.69 -11.71 11.87
C ALA A 44 -12.08 -11.10 11.81
N GLY A 45 -12.34 -9.97 12.51
CA GLY A 45 -13.65 -9.34 12.57
C GLY A 45 -14.01 -8.61 11.28
N VAL A 46 -13.16 -7.67 10.83
CA VAL A 46 -13.48 -6.87 9.65
C VAL A 46 -13.19 -7.64 8.37
N LEU A 47 -11.91 -7.98 8.14
CA LEU A 47 -11.52 -8.64 6.88
C LEU A 47 -12.07 -10.07 6.79
N GLY A 48 -11.96 -10.86 7.86
CA GLY A 48 -12.53 -12.21 7.90
C GLY A 48 -14.05 -12.20 7.74
N GLY A 49 -14.75 -11.22 8.33
CA GLY A 49 -16.19 -11.01 8.15
C GLY A 49 -16.58 -10.69 6.70
N MET A 50 -15.81 -9.84 6.01
CA MET A 50 -16.03 -9.56 4.58
C MET A 50 -15.91 -10.83 3.73
N PHE A 51 -14.87 -11.65 3.98
CA PHE A 51 -14.70 -12.92 3.26
C PHE A 51 -15.74 -13.97 3.66
N ALA A 52 -16.22 -13.96 4.91
CA ALA A 52 -17.32 -14.80 5.35
C ALA A 52 -18.63 -14.47 4.62
N LEU A 53 -18.96 -13.17 4.47
CA LEU A 53 -20.12 -12.73 3.69
C LEU A 53 -20.03 -13.16 2.22
N LEU A 54 -18.87 -13.00 1.60
CA LEU A 54 -18.61 -13.49 0.24
C LEU A 54 -18.77 -15.01 0.16
N ALA A 55 -18.21 -15.73 1.12
CA ALA A 55 -18.28 -17.18 1.19
C ALA A 55 -19.72 -17.69 1.32
N VAL A 56 -20.56 -17.07 2.16
CA VAL A 56 -21.99 -17.41 2.31
C VAL A 56 -22.73 -17.22 0.99
N GLY A 57 -22.51 -16.09 0.29
CA GLY A 57 -23.16 -15.80 -0.98
C GLY A 57 -22.85 -16.82 -2.09
N ILE A 58 -21.66 -17.44 -2.07
CA ILE A 58 -21.21 -18.39 -3.10
C ILE A 58 -21.46 -19.84 -2.67
N CYS A 59 -21.36 -20.15 -1.38
CA CYS A 59 -21.39 -21.53 -0.88
C CYS A 59 -22.75 -22.22 -1.13
N ALA A 60 -23.85 -21.55 -0.78
CA ALA A 60 -25.18 -22.13 -0.86
C ALA A 60 -25.55 -22.59 -2.30
N PRO A 61 -25.43 -21.75 -3.36
CA PRO A 61 -25.74 -22.17 -4.72
C PRO A 61 -24.81 -23.28 -5.22
N MET A 62 -23.53 -23.26 -4.89
CA MET A 62 -22.57 -24.28 -5.34
C MET A 62 -22.74 -25.61 -4.60
N ALA A 63 -23.08 -25.59 -3.31
CA ALA A 63 -23.40 -26.79 -2.55
C ALA A 63 -24.69 -27.45 -3.04
N ALA A 64 -25.74 -26.66 -3.31
CA ALA A 64 -27.01 -27.15 -3.87
C ALA A 64 -26.83 -27.77 -5.27
N ALA A 65 -25.91 -27.23 -6.10
CA ALA A 65 -25.58 -27.77 -7.41
C ALA A 65 -24.65 -29.02 -7.35
N GLY A 66 -24.26 -29.50 -6.16
CA GLY A 66 -23.33 -30.63 -6.00
C GLY A 66 -21.89 -30.35 -6.43
N VAL A 67 -21.50 -29.09 -6.59
CA VAL A 67 -20.17 -28.64 -7.02
C VAL A 67 -19.40 -27.95 -5.89
N GLY A 68 -19.48 -28.45 -4.66
CA GLY A 68 -18.78 -27.90 -3.49
C GLY A 68 -17.26 -27.76 -3.68
N TRP A 69 -16.64 -28.57 -4.53
CA TRP A 69 -15.24 -28.43 -4.92
C TRP A 69 -14.97 -27.11 -5.66
N LEU A 70 -15.92 -26.61 -6.45
CA LEU A 70 -15.79 -25.35 -7.19
C LEU A 70 -15.77 -24.15 -6.22
N TYR A 71 -16.56 -24.21 -5.14
CA TYR A 71 -16.51 -23.24 -4.06
C TYR A 71 -15.11 -23.14 -3.44
N TYR A 72 -14.51 -24.28 -3.07
CA TYR A 72 -13.16 -24.29 -2.52
C TYR A 72 -12.10 -23.84 -3.52
N LEU A 73 -12.27 -24.14 -4.80
CA LEU A 73 -11.41 -23.64 -5.86
C LEU A 73 -11.45 -22.12 -5.92
N VAL A 74 -12.63 -21.51 -5.97
CA VAL A 74 -12.80 -20.05 -6.06
C VAL A 74 -12.24 -19.35 -4.83
N MET A 75 -12.64 -19.78 -3.62
CA MET A 75 -12.16 -19.20 -2.38
C MET A 75 -10.66 -19.41 -2.17
N GLY A 76 -10.14 -20.57 -2.56
CA GLY A 76 -8.72 -20.87 -2.54
C GLY A 76 -7.91 -19.98 -3.49
N LEU A 77 -8.37 -19.73 -4.70
CA LEU A 77 -7.71 -18.81 -5.64
C LEU A 77 -7.71 -17.37 -5.14
N ILE A 78 -8.82 -16.90 -4.57
CA ILE A 78 -8.90 -15.57 -3.93
C ILE A 78 -7.86 -15.47 -2.81
N ALA A 79 -7.78 -16.49 -1.95
CA ALA A 79 -6.82 -16.52 -0.85
C ALA A 79 -5.36 -16.59 -1.31
N VAL A 80 -5.07 -17.34 -2.38
CA VAL A 80 -3.74 -17.41 -3.01
C VAL A 80 -3.34 -16.04 -3.56
N LEU A 81 -4.24 -15.36 -4.28
CA LEU A 81 -3.98 -14.03 -4.79
C LEU A 81 -3.73 -13.02 -3.66
N LEU A 82 -4.62 -12.99 -2.66
CA LEU A 82 -4.48 -12.11 -1.50
C LEU A 82 -3.16 -12.36 -0.75
N GLY A 83 -2.85 -13.62 -0.49
CA GLY A 83 -1.63 -14.03 0.21
C GLY A 83 -0.37 -13.71 -0.59
N ALA A 84 -0.33 -14.03 -1.88
CA ALA A 84 0.82 -13.79 -2.74
C ALA A 84 1.09 -12.29 -2.88
N PHE A 85 0.08 -11.48 -3.25
CA PHE A 85 0.24 -10.03 -3.38
C PHE A 85 0.58 -9.36 -2.04
N GLY A 86 -0.01 -9.81 -0.93
CA GLY A 86 0.27 -9.26 0.41
C GLY A 86 1.67 -9.57 0.92
N SER A 87 2.27 -10.70 0.53
CA SER A 87 3.54 -11.18 1.10
C SER A 87 4.77 -11.01 0.20
N VAL A 88 4.64 -10.81 -1.12
CA VAL A 88 5.77 -10.75 -2.07
C VAL A 88 6.85 -9.75 -1.68
N PHE A 89 6.48 -8.51 -1.37
CA PHE A 89 7.46 -7.47 -1.01
C PHE A 89 8.10 -7.71 0.35
N SER A 90 7.31 -8.22 1.31
CA SER A 90 7.83 -8.63 2.63
C SER A 90 8.81 -9.80 2.48
N THR A 91 8.51 -10.75 1.59
CA THR A 91 9.38 -11.89 1.26
C THR A 91 10.68 -11.43 0.62
N TYR A 92 10.62 -10.55 -0.38
CA TYR A 92 11.81 -9.97 -1.01
C TYR A 92 12.70 -9.24 0.01
N SER A 93 12.08 -8.39 0.84
CA SER A 93 12.80 -7.66 1.88
C SER A 93 13.41 -8.59 2.94
N SER A 94 12.65 -9.57 3.41
CA SER A 94 13.09 -10.52 4.44
C SER A 94 14.19 -11.47 3.97
N LEU A 95 14.08 -12.00 2.75
CA LEU A 95 15.06 -12.96 2.23
C LEU A 95 16.35 -12.28 1.76
N TYR A 96 16.26 -11.18 1.00
CA TYR A 96 17.40 -10.66 0.25
C TYR A 96 17.91 -9.30 0.73
N LEU A 97 17.08 -8.42 1.30
CA LEU A 97 17.46 -7.07 1.73
C LEU A 97 17.64 -6.92 3.24
N SER A 98 17.57 -8.00 3.99
CA SER A 98 17.69 -7.92 5.44
C SER A 98 19.07 -7.43 5.86
N LYS A 99 19.13 -6.39 6.67
CA LYS A 99 20.38 -5.72 7.12
C LYS A 99 21.26 -6.61 8.00
N ASP A 100 20.71 -7.68 8.56
CA ASP A 100 21.42 -8.64 9.39
C ASP A 100 22.01 -9.81 8.60
N ASN A 101 21.82 -9.85 7.26
CA ASN A 101 22.41 -10.89 6.45
C ASN A 101 23.94 -10.92 6.57
N ASP A 102 24.59 -9.74 6.50
CA ASP A 102 26.06 -9.67 6.59
C ASP A 102 26.55 -10.17 7.95
N LEU A 103 25.84 -9.82 9.04
CA LEU A 103 26.16 -10.30 10.39
C LEU A 103 25.94 -11.81 10.53
N LEU A 104 24.80 -12.32 10.09
CA LEU A 104 24.48 -13.76 10.23
C LEU A 104 25.35 -14.64 9.35
N LEU A 105 25.73 -14.17 8.16
CA LEU A 105 26.60 -14.91 7.24
C LEU A 105 28.09 -14.86 7.66
N SER A 106 28.50 -13.86 8.46
CA SER A 106 29.84 -13.81 9.05
C SER A 106 30.00 -14.70 10.28
N MET A 107 28.92 -15.15 10.91
CA MET A 107 28.94 -16.06 12.04
C MET A 107 29.11 -17.52 11.56
N PRO A 108 29.65 -18.44 12.40
CA PRO A 108 29.78 -19.86 12.07
C PRO A 108 28.42 -20.58 12.15
N ILE A 109 27.42 -20.06 11.43
CA ILE A 109 26.07 -20.59 11.35
C ILE A 109 25.84 -21.19 9.97
N PRO A 110 25.44 -22.47 9.84
CA PRO A 110 25.13 -23.06 8.56
C PRO A 110 24.04 -22.26 7.83
N VAL A 111 24.29 -21.86 6.60
CA VAL A 111 23.39 -21.03 5.76
C VAL A 111 21.98 -21.63 5.68
N ARG A 112 21.88 -22.98 5.69
CA ARG A 112 20.60 -23.70 5.71
C ARG A 112 19.71 -23.32 6.89
N TYR A 113 20.27 -23.01 8.06
CA TYR A 113 19.47 -22.61 9.25
C TYR A 113 19.00 -21.16 9.13
N VAL A 114 19.85 -20.28 8.59
CA VAL A 114 19.46 -18.89 8.30
C VAL A 114 18.31 -18.87 7.31
N MET A 115 18.45 -19.64 6.22
CA MET A 115 17.42 -19.74 5.19
C MET A 115 16.12 -20.35 5.72
N ALA A 116 16.19 -21.44 6.50
CA ALA A 116 15.01 -22.07 7.08
C ALA A 116 14.24 -21.12 8.01
N SER A 117 14.95 -20.33 8.83
CA SER A 117 14.31 -19.34 9.71
C SER A 117 13.58 -18.25 8.93
N ARG A 118 14.18 -17.78 7.83
CA ARG A 118 13.58 -16.77 6.93
C ARG A 118 12.34 -17.31 6.22
N LEU A 119 12.44 -18.54 5.68
CA LEU A 119 11.32 -19.19 5.00
C LEU A 119 10.14 -19.46 5.92
N LEU A 120 10.40 -19.81 7.19
CA LEU A 120 9.32 -19.89 8.17
C LEU A 120 8.61 -18.54 8.37
N GLY A 121 9.36 -17.44 8.40
CA GLY A 121 8.79 -16.09 8.45
C GLY A 121 7.89 -15.78 7.25
N VAL A 122 8.33 -16.16 6.05
CA VAL A 122 7.54 -16.03 4.82
C VAL A 122 6.27 -16.87 4.87
N TYR A 123 6.37 -18.11 5.33
CA TYR A 123 5.23 -19.01 5.50
C TYR A 123 4.19 -18.44 6.47
N LEU A 124 4.62 -17.96 7.63
CA LEU A 124 3.72 -17.38 8.62
C LEU A 124 3.01 -16.12 8.13
N LEU A 125 3.73 -15.24 7.44
CA LEU A 125 3.12 -14.07 6.81
C LEU A 125 2.12 -14.48 5.72
N GLY A 126 2.48 -15.44 4.88
CA GLY A 126 1.59 -16.00 3.87
C GLY A 126 0.34 -16.62 4.48
N LEU A 127 0.47 -17.40 5.55
CA LEU A 127 -0.63 -17.99 6.30
C LEU A 127 -1.55 -16.92 6.91
N MET A 128 -0.98 -15.85 7.46
CA MET A 128 -1.77 -14.74 8.02
C MET A 128 -2.64 -14.06 6.95
N TYR A 129 -2.09 -13.78 5.77
CA TYR A 129 -2.85 -13.14 4.68
C TYR A 129 -3.85 -14.08 4.02
N SER A 130 -3.45 -15.30 3.68
CA SER A 130 -4.36 -16.26 3.03
C SER A 130 -5.40 -16.81 4.01
N GLY A 131 -5.04 -16.99 5.28
CA GLY A 131 -5.92 -17.50 6.33
C GLY A 131 -7.15 -16.62 6.56
N VAL A 132 -7.03 -15.31 6.39
CA VAL A 132 -8.17 -14.37 6.51
C VAL A 132 -9.29 -14.69 5.52
N ALA A 133 -8.98 -15.27 4.37
CA ALA A 133 -9.97 -15.68 3.38
C ALA A 133 -10.31 -17.19 3.47
N THR A 134 -9.30 -18.07 3.68
CA THR A 134 -9.54 -19.51 3.68
C THR A 134 -10.22 -20.01 4.95
N VAL A 135 -9.90 -19.47 6.13
CA VAL A 135 -10.50 -19.94 7.39
C VAL A 135 -12.01 -19.66 7.43
N PRO A 136 -12.49 -18.43 7.14
CA PRO A 136 -13.93 -18.19 7.02
C PRO A 136 -14.60 -19.07 5.96
N ALA A 137 -13.95 -19.28 4.81
CA ALA A 137 -14.49 -20.15 3.76
C ALA A 137 -14.70 -21.59 4.23
N VAL A 138 -13.76 -22.15 4.96
CA VAL A 138 -13.88 -23.50 5.54
C VAL A 138 -15.00 -23.56 6.57
N ILE A 139 -15.09 -22.57 7.46
CA ILE A 139 -16.14 -22.50 8.50
C ILE A 139 -17.53 -22.40 7.85
N VAL A 140 -17.70 -21.53 6.85
CA VAL A 140 -18.98 -21.37 6.13
C VAL A 140 -19.39 -22.66 5.44
N TYR A 141 -18.45 -23.39 4.82
CA TYR A 141 -18.77 -24.68 4.20
C TYR A 141 -19.24 -25.72 5.21
N TRP A 142 -18.63 -25.79 6.39
CA TRP A 142 -19.05 -26.69 7.47
C TRP A 142 -20.45 -26.35 8.05
N ILE A 143 -20.88 -25.09 7.92
CA ILE A 143 -22.22 -24.67 8.35
C ILE A 143 -23.27 -25.01 7.29
N VAL A 144 -22.94 -24.87 6.00
CA VAL A 144 -23.89 -24.96 4.87
C VAL A 144 -24.00 -26.40 4.33
N ALA A 145 -22.88 -27.14 4.29
CA ALA A 145 -22.81 -28.49 3.71
C ALA A 145 -22.75 -29.57 4.80
N PRO A 146 -23.12 -30.83 4.49
CA PRO A 146 -23.02 -31.95 5.44
C PRO A 146 -21.57 -32.14 5.93
N VAL A 147 -21.38 -32.12 7.24
CA VAL A 147 -20.08 -32.30 7.85
C VAL A 147 -19.74 -33.80 7.91
N THR A 148 -18.66 -34.18 7.21
CA THR A 148 -18.07 -35.51 7.22
C THR A 148 -16.62 -35.47 7.72
N ALA A 149 -16.05 -36.61 8.12
CA ALA A 149 -14.63 -36.67 8.49
C ALA A 149 -13.72 -36.16 7.36
N GLY A 150 -14.06 -36.46 6.10
CA GLY A 150 -13.36 -35.96 4.92
C GLY A 150 -13.40 -34.45 4.79
N THR A 151 -14.57 -33.81 4.97
CA THR A 151 -14.70 -32.35 4.86
C THR A 151 -13.99 -31.60 6.00
N ILE A 152 -13.93 -32.19 7.21
CA ILE A 152 -13.17 -31.59 8.31
C ILE A 152 -11.67 -31.63 8.02
N VAL A 153 -11.13 -32.82 7.71
CA VAL A 153 -9.71 -32.99 7.40
C VAL A 153 -9.34 -32.20 6.16
N GLY A 154 -10.18 -32.26 5.10
CA GLY A 154 -9.97 -31.53 3.86
C GLY A 154 -9.97 -30.01 4.04
N GLY A 155 -10.87 -29.47 4.84
CA GLY A 155 -10.91 -28.04 5.16
C GLY A 155 -9.65 -27.55 5.87
N VAL A 156 -9.20 -28.27 6.92
CA VAL A 156 -7.95 -27.94 7.62
C VAL A 156 -6.75 -28.06 6.67
N LEU A 157 -6.68 -29.14 5.89
CA LEU A 157 -5.63 -29.37 4.93
C LEU A 157 -5.61 -28.27 3.85
N MET A 158 -6.77 -27.80 3.39
CA MET A 158 -6.89 -26.73 2.42
C MET A 158 -6.25 -25.42 2.90
N VAL A 159 -6.45 -25.04 4.17
CA VAL A 159 -5.80 -23.87 4.77
C VAL A 159 -4.26 -23.99 4.69
N LEU A 160 -3.73 -25.17 5.03
CA LEU A 160 -2.28 -25.41 4.98
C LEU A 160 -1.74 -25.43 3.54
N LEU A 161 -2.44 -26.09 2.62
CA LEU A 161 -2.03 -26.18 1.22
C LEU A 161 -2.05 -24.81 0.53
N VAL A 162 -3.08 -24.00 0.76
CA VAL A 162 -3.15 -22.62 0.26
C VAL A 162 -1.97 -21.80 0.78
N SER A 163 -1.64 -21.90 2.07
CA SER A 163 -0.50 -21.15 2.62
C SER A 163 0.85 -21.59 2.05
N VAL A 164 1.01 -22.88 1.71
CA VAL A 164 2.21 -23.41 1.00
C VAL A 164 2.30 -22.85 -0.42
N ILE A 165 1.18 -22.82 -1.18
CA ILE A 165 1.17 -22.21 -2.52
C ILE A 165 1.55 -20.72 -2.43
N VAL A 166 0.99 -20.00 -1.47
CA VAL A 166 1.31 -18.58 -1.24
C VAL A 166 2.81 -18.41 -0.95
N MET A 167 3.40 -19.25 -0.10
CA MET A 167 4.83 -19.21 0.18
C MET A 167 5.66 -19.47 -1.09
N VAL A 168 5.31 -20.48 -1.88
CA VAL A 168 5.99 -20.81 -3.14
C VAL A 168 5.93 -19.65 -4.12
N LEU A 169 4.74 -19.09 -4.35
CA LEU A 169 4.55 -17.95 -5.25
C LEU A 169 5.29 -16.71 -4.77
N SER A 170 5.21 -16.40 -3.48
CA SER A 170 5.91 -15.25 -2.89
C SER A 170 7.42 -15.38 -2.97
N CYS A 171 7.95 -16.58 -2.79
CA CYS A 171 9.37 -16.88 -2.94
C CYS A 171 9.82 -16.73 -4.40
N LEU A 172 9.08 -17.28 -5.36
CA LEU A 172 9.39 -17.17 -6.78
C LEU A 172 9.31 -15.73 -7.28
N LEU A 173 8.24 -15.03 -6.95
CA LEU A 173 8.08 -13.61 -7.31
C LEU A 173 9.13 -12.74 -6.62
N GLY A 174 9.43 -12.98 -5.33
CA GLY A 174 10.50 -12.30 -4.61
C GLY A 174 11.88 -12.54 -5.23
N TRP A 175 12.13 -13.75 -5.73
CA TRP A 175 13.36 -14.07 -6.47
C TRP A 175 13.44 -13.34 -7.82
N VAL A 176 12.34 -13.25 -8.57
CA VAL A 176 12.25 -12.46 -9.81
C VAL A 176 12.55 -11.00 -9.54
N VAL A 177 11.90 -10.42 -8.52
CA VAL A 177 12.13 -9.04 -8.08
C VAL A 177 13.60 -8.82 -7.70
N ALA A 178 14.20 -9.75 -6.95
CA ALA A 178 15.62 -9.69 -6.57
C ALA A 178 16.54 -9.69 -7.78
N ARG A 179 16.31 -10.58 -8.75
CA ARG A 179 17.11 -10.65 -9.99
C ARG A 179 17.00 -9.38 -10.85
N ILE A 180 15.80 -8.85 -11.00
CA ILE A 180 15.56 -7.60 -11.72
C ILE A 180 16.28 -6.45 -11.01
N SER A 181 16.15 -6.35 -9.68
CA SER A 181 16.76 -5.31 -8.86
C SER A 181 18.30 -5.26 -8.96
N LEU A 182 18.97 -6.42 -9.14
CA LEU A 182 20.43 -6.47 -9.30
C LEU A 182 20.92 -5.87 -10.63
N LYS A 183 20.11 -5.95 -11.69
CA LYS A 183 20.48 -5.47 -13.04
C LYS A 183 20.26 -3.96 -13.23
N LEU A 184 19.53 -3.30 -12.33
CA LEU A 184 19.02 -1.96 -12.53
C LEU A 184 19.83 -0.88 -11.79
N LYS A 185 20.11 0.23 -12.50
CA LYS A 185 20.93 1.34 -12.05
C LYS A 185 20.27 2.16 -10.91
N ASN A 186 18.93 2.27 -10.95
CA ASN A 186 18.10 3.00 -9.98
C ASN A 186 17.14 2.03 -9.26
N LYS A 187 17.66 1.32 -8.26
CA LYS A 187 16.89 0.31 -7.49
C LYS A 187 15.58 0.85 -6.91
N SER A 188 15.59 2.08 -6.41
CA SER A 188 14.42 2.70 -5.78
C SER A 188 13.27 2.96 -6.76
N PHE A 189 13.56 3.54 -7.91
CA PHE A 189 12.54 3.87 -8.90
C PHE A 189 11.90 2.61 -9.51
N VAL A 190 12.71 1.58 -9.75
CA VAL A 190 12.20 0.31 -10.28
C VAL A 190 11.36 -0.44 -9.26
N THR A 191 11.74 -0.41 -7.99
CA THR A 191 10.91 -0.98 -6.92
C THR A 191 9.53 -0.31 -6.88
N VAL A 192 9.47 1.02 -7.05
CA VAL A 192 8.20 1.76 -7.11
C VAL A 192 7.37 1.37 -8.33
N ILE A 193 7.96 1.35 -9.54
CA ILE A 193 7.24 0.95 -10.75
C ILE A 193 6.71 -0.48 -10.62
N LEU A 194 7.53 -1.39 -10.11
CA LEU A 194 7.13 -2.78 -9.92
C LEU A 194 6.00 -2.91 -8.90
N SER A 195 6.06 -2.16 -7.79
CA SER A 195 4.98 -2.11 -6.79
C SER A 195 3.67 -1.58 -7.38
N LEU A 196 3.74 -0.52 -8.19
CA LEU A 196 2.57 0.04 -8.87
C LEU A 196 2.02 -0.91 -9.95
N ALA A 197 2.88 -1.58 -10.70
CA ALA A 197 2.47 -2.60 -11.67
C ALA A 197 1.76 -3.78 -10.97
N PHE A 198 2.29 -4.24 -9.83
CA PHE A 198 1.62 -5.25 -9.00
C PHE A 198 0.26 -4.76 -8.49
N LEU A 199 0.17 -3.53 -8.01
CA LEU A 199 -1.08 -2.94 -7.55
C LEU A 199 -2.10 -2.85 -8.69
N ALA A 200 -1.69 -2.40 -9.86
CA ALA A 200 -2.54 -2.34 -11.05
C ALA A 200 -3.01 -3.74 -11.49
N ALA A 201 -2.11 -4.72 -11.51
CA ALA A 201 -2.45 -6.12 -11.81
C ALA A 201 -3.44 -6.69 -10.79
N TYR A 202 -3.24 -6.40 -9.49
CA TYR A 202 -4.18 -6.81 -8.44
C TYR A 202 -5.58 -6.25 -8.68
N TYR A 203 -5.72 -4.93 -8.92
CA TYR A 203 -7.03 -4.32 -9.19
C TYR A 203 -7.67 -4.82 -10.49
N PHE A 204 -6.87 -5.05 -11.52
CA PHE A 204 -7.36 -5.63 -12.78
C PHE A 204 -7.93 -7.04 -12.56
N VAL A 205 -7.20 -7.90 -11.86
CA VAL A 205 -7.65 -9.26 -11.51
C VAL A 205 -8.88 -9.20 -10.61
N TYR A 206 -8.89 -8.32 -9.60
CA TYR A 206 -10.03 -8.13 -8.71
C TYR A 206 -11.31 -7.73 -9.48
N TYR A 207 -11.20 -6.75 -10.39
CA TYR A 207 -12.34 -6.31 -11.22
C TYR A 207 -12.88 -7.41 -12.13
N LYS A 208 -11.98 -8.16 -12.77
CA LYS A 208 -12.37 -9.30 -13.62
C LYS A 208 -12.94 -10.45 -12.80
N ALA A 209 -12.39 -10.70 -11.61
CA ALA A 209 -12.85 -11.77 -10.73
C ALA A 209 -14.28 -11.56 -10.24
N GLN A 210 -14.74 -10.34 -9.99
CA GLN A 210 -16.12 -10.07 -9.57
C GLN A 210 -17.14 -10.57 -10.60
N GLY A 211 -16.96 -10.23 -11.89
CA GLY A 211 -17.85 -10.71 -12.95
C GLY A 211 -17.78 -12.24 -13.15
N LEU A 212 -16.58 -12.83 -13.02
CA LEU A 212 -16.40 -14.27 -13.12
C LEU A 212 -17.07 -15.03 -11.95
N ILE A 213 -17.00 -14.50 -10.74
CA ILE A 213 -17.61 -15.12 -9.55
C ILE A 213 -19.13 -15.16 -9.70
N THR A 214 -19.75 -14.08 -10.17
CA THR A 214 -21.19 -14.04 -10.41
C THR A 214 -21.61 -15.05 -11.47
N LEU A 215 -20.92 -15.06 -12.62
CA LEU A 215 -21.15 -16.03 -13.69
C LEU A 215 -20.98 -17.49 -13.24
N LEU A 216 -19.94 -17.74 -12.43
CA LEU A 216 -19.68 -19.07 -11.87
C LEU A 216 -20.76 -19.50 -10.86
N ALA A 217 -21.30 -18.56 -10.07
CA ALA A 217 -22.37 -18.85 -9.13
C ALA A 217 -23.71 -19.16 -9.83
N GLU A 218 -24.03 -18.40 -10.88
CA GLU A 218 -25.28 -18.58 -11.67
C GLU A 218 -25.27 -19.85 -12.52
N ASN A 219 -24.11 -20.24 -13.04
CA ASN A 219 -23.94 -21.37 -13.96
C ASN A 219 -22.98 -22.44 -13.43
N ALA A 220 -23.02 -22.70 -12.12
CA ALA A 220 -22.04 -23.52 -11.42
C ALA A 220 -21.88 -24.94 -12.00
N ALA A 221 -22.96 -25.59 -12.40
CA ALA A 221 -22.94 -26.95 -12.98
C ALA A 221 -22.22 -26.98 -14.33
N VAL A 222 -22.50 -26.01 -15.22
CA VAL A 222 -21.93 -25.95 -16.58
C VAL A 222 -20.46 -25.67 -16.54
N TYR A 223 -20.05 -24.63 -15.78
CA TYR A 223 -18.62 -24.29 -15.63
C TYR A 223 -17.88 -25.37 -14.84
N GLY A 224 -18.50 -25.99 -13.85
CA GLY A 224 -17.96 -27.11 -13.13
C GLY A 224 -17.58 -28.26 -14.05
N ALA A 225 -18.51 -28.74 -14.92
CA ALA A 225 -18.22 -29.78 -15.88
C ALA A 225 -17.10 -29.41 -16.85
N LYS A 226 -17.07 -28.16 -17.33
CA LYS A 226 -16.01 -27.65 -18.22
C LYS A 226 -14.63 -27.62 -17.54
N ILE A 227 -14.54 -27.13 -16.31
CA ILE A 227 -13.28 -27.09 -15.55
C ILE A 227 -12.77 -28.50 -15.26
N ARG A 228 -13.67 -29.40 -14.84
CA ARG A 228 -13.32 -30.81 -14.59
C ARG A 228 -12.74 -31.49 -15.82
N GLY A 229 -13.26 -31.19 -17.01
CA GLY A 229 -12.78 -31.75 -18.28
C GLY A 229 -11.49 -31.12 -18.82
N SER A 230 -11.29 -29.79 -18.60
CA SER A 230 -10.16 -29.06 -19.22
C SER A 230 -9.02 -28.76 -18.24
N ALA A 231 -9.28 -28.66 -16.94
CA ALA A 231 -8.29 -28.26 -15.93
C ALA A 231 -8.35 -29.17 -14.68
N TYR A 232 -8.10 -30.45 -14.89
CA TYR A 232 -8.22 -31.49 -13.88
C TYR A 232 -7.44 -31.20 -12.56
N LEU A 233 -6.28 -30.55 -12.66
CA LEU A 233 -5.50 -30.15 -11.48
C LEU A 233 -6.23 -29.13 -10.60
N LEU A 234 -6.98 -28.20 -11.21
CA LEU A 234 -7.79 -27.22 -10.46
C LEU A 234 -9.00 -27.91 -9.81
N TYR A 235 -9.58 -28.88 -10.50
CA TYR A 235 -10.63 -29.73 -9.93
C TYR A 235 -10.11 -30.48 -8.69
N LEU A 236 -8.97 -31.18 -8.79
CA LEU A 236 -8.37 -31.87 -7.66
C LEU A 236 -8.07 -30.92 -6.49
N PHE A 237 -7.55 -29.71 -6.77
CA PHE A 237 -7.26 -28.74 -5.73
C PHE A 237 -8.56 -28.35 -4.96
N GLY A 238 -9.66 -28.07 -5.66
CA GLY A 238 -10.93 -27.77 -5.01
C GLY A 238 -11.53 -28.97 -4.25
N SER A 239 -11.35 -30.19 -4.79
CA SER A 239 -11.87 -31.42 -4.21
C SER A 239 -11.23 -31.78 -2.86
N VAL A 240 -10.04 -31.26 -2.57
CA VAL A 240 -9.43 -31.39 -1.22
C VAL A 240 -10.38 -30.89 -0.14
N GLY A 241 -10.88 -29.67 -0.27
CA GLY A 241 -11.78 -29.08 0.72
C GLY A 241 -13.14 -29.77 0.78
N ALA A 242 -13.60 -30.32 -0.34
CA ALA A 242 -14.84 -31.07 -0.42
C ALA A 242 -14.79 -32.47 0.22
N GLY A 243 -13.60 -32.93 0.65
CA GLY A 243 -13.46 -34.18 1.42
C GLY A 243 -13.01 -35.40 0.61
N ASP A 244 -12.52 -35.24 -0.60
CA ASP A 244 -11.99 -36.32 -1.44
C ASP A 244 -10.58 -36.73 -1.00
N TRP A 245 -10.45 -37.93 -0.41
CA TRP A 245 -9.20 -38.47 0.10
C TRP A 245 -8.12 -38.65 -0.96
N LEU A 246 -8.51 -39.05 -2.17
CA LEU A 246 -7.57 -39.23 -3.29
C LEU A 246 -7.00 -37.87 -3.73
N ALA A 247 -7.85 -36.88 -3.84
CA ALA A 247 -7.44 -35.49 -4.16
C ALA A 247 -6.52 -34.93 -3.06
N MET A 248 -6.80 -35.17 -1.78
CA MET A 248 -5.94 -34.76 -0.67
C MET A 248 -4.54 -35.37 -0.84
N LEU A 249 -4.41 -36.65 -1.13
CA LEU A 249 -3.12 -37.32 -1.31
C LEU A 249 -2.35 -36.72 -2.50
N ILE A 250 -2.98 -36.67 -3.67
CA ILE A 250 -2.34 -36.22 -4.93
C ILE A 250 -1.89 -34.75 -4.79
N VAL A 251 -2.76 -33.86 -4.29
CA VAL A 251 -2.46 -32.43 -4.18
C VAL A 251 -1.37 -32.20 -3.13
N THR A 252 -1.40 -32.91 -2.00
CA THR A 252 -0.38 -32.80 -0.96
C THR A 252 1.00 -33.23 -1.49
N LEU A 253 1.07 -34.38 -2.19
CA LEU A 253 2.33 -34.85 -2.78
C LEU A 253 2.84 -33.90 -3.87
N SER A 254 1.98 -33.42 -4.75
CA SER A 254 2.35 -32.47 -5.80
C SER A 254 2.86 -31.15 -5.25
N GLN A 255 2.22 -30.64 -4.19
CA GLN A 255 2.68 -29.42 -3.52
C GLN A 255 3.95 -29.62 -2.71
N ALA A 256 4.14 -30.77 -2.08
CA ALA A 256 5.41 -31.10 -1.42
C ALA A 256 6.57 -31.15 -2.43
N ALA A 257 6.35 -31.74 -3.62
CA ALA A 257 7.32 -31.74 -4.69
C ALA A 257 7.63 -30.31 -5.21
N LEU A 258 6.59 -29.49 -5.40
CA LEU A 258 6.74 -28.11 -5.83
C LEU A 258 7.49 -27.27 -4.78
N LEU A 259 7.19 -27.47 -3.51
CA LEU A 259 7.90 -26.84 -2.39
C LEU A 259 9.37 -27.25 -2.38
N ALA A 260 9.67 -28.54 -2.48
CA ALA A 260 11.05 -29.05 -2.53
C ALA A 260 11.84 -28.44 -3.68
N LEU A 261 11.23 -28.36 -4.87
CA LEU A 261 11.83 -27.72 -6.05
C LEU A 261 12.12 -26.23 -5.79
N THR A 262 11.15 -25.52 -5.22
CA THR A 262 11.30 -24.09 -4.89
C THR A 262 12.40 -23.85 -3.86
N LEU A 263 12.46 -24.65 -2.81
CA LEU A 263 13.52 -24.60 -1.80
C LEU A 263 14.90 -24.88 -2.41
N TRP A 264 15.00 -25.84 -3.32
CA TRP A 264 16.23 -26.14 -4.02
C TRP A 264 16.72 -24.97 -4.92
N VAL A 265 15.81 -24.35 -5.68
CA VAL A 265 16.12 -23.17 -6.51
C VAL A 265 16.60 -22.00 -5.66
N ILE A 266 15.89 -21.72 -4.55
CA ILE A 266 16.25 -20.63 -3.64
C ILE A 266 17.59 -20.93 -2.96
N ALA A 267 17.82 -22.15 -2.47
CA ALA A 267 19.07 -22.54 -1.81
C ALA A 267 20.31 -22.32 -2.71
N ARG A 268 20.19 -22.63 -3.99
CA ARG A 268 21.27 -22.40 -4.97
C ARG A 268 21.52 -20.93 -5.29
N SER A 269 20.48 -20.10 -5.23
CA SER A 269 20.56 -18.69 -5.62
C SER A 269 20.72 -17.73 -4.43
N PHE A 270 20.39 -18.16 -3.22
CA PHE A 270 20.34 -17.30 -2.03
C PHE A 270 21.68 -16.60 -1.76
N LEU A 271 22.76 -17.34 -1.60
CA LEU A 271 24.08 -16.78 -1.34
C LEU A 271 24.49 -15.77 -2.43
N LYS A 272 24.30 -16.14 -3.69
CA LYS A 272 24.69 -15.31 -4.83
C LYS A 272 23.92 -13.98 -4.86
N ILE A 273 22.67 -13.97 -4.39
CA ILE A 273 21.84 -12.76 -4.36
C ILE A 273 22.07 -11.99 -3.07
N ALA A 274 22.12 -12.67 -1.91
CA ALA A 274 22.28 -12.04 -0.60
C ALA A 274 23.67 -11.40 -0.41
N THR A 275 24.72 -11.97 -1.02
CA THR A 275 26.09 -11.42 -1.00
C THR A 275 26.43 -10.59 -2.23
N ALA A 276 25.54 -10.51 -3.22
CA ALA A 276 25.73 -9.62 -4.34
C ALA A 276 25.66 -8.16 -3.85
N THR A 277 26.78 -7.66 -3.35
CA THR A 277 27.05 -6.24 -3.34
C THR A 277 26.80 -5.78 -4.76
N GLY A 278 25.74 -4.97 -4.95
CA GLY A 278 25.41 -4.48 -6.28
C GLY A 278 26.70 -3.95 -6.89
N SER A 279 27.05 -4.46 -8.06
CA SER A 279 28.30 -4.10 -8.72
C SER A 279 28.35 -2.58 -8.78
N VAL A 280 29.11 -1.99 -7.87
CA VAL A 280 29.47 -0.59 -7.99
C VAL A 280 30.30 -0.54 -9.25
N LYS A 281 29.66 -0.21 -10.40
CA LYS A 281 30.41 0.09 -11.60
C LYS A 281 31.46 1.07 -11.15
N LYS A 282 32.75 0.75 -11.34
CA LYS A 282 33.82 1.70 -11.15
C LYS A 282 33.45 2.95 -11.93
N VAL A 283 32.92 3.94 -11.21
CA VAL A 283 32.58 5.23 -11.80
C VAL A 283 33.93 5.86 -12.10
N ARG A 284 34.26 5.93 -13.38
CA ARG A 284 35.43 6.71 -13.82
C ARG A 284 35.12 8.14 -13.42
N PHE A 285 35.94 8.69 -12.55
CA PHE A 285 35.79 10.08 -12.12
C PHE A 285 36.02 10.97 -13.35
N GLU A 286 34.97 11.56 -13.85
CA GLU A 286 35.05 12.60 -14.89
C GLU A 286 35.02 13.95 -14.18
N HIS A 287 36.06 14.74 -14.37
CA HIS A 287 36.08 16.15 -13.97
C HIS A 287 35.01 16.91 -14.77
N LYS A 288 33.77 16.91 -14.26
CA LYS A 288 32.73 17.80 -14.79
C LYS A 288 32.81 19.11 -14.03
N ALA A 289 33.01 20.20 -14.75
CA ALA A 289 32.93 21.54 -14.18
C ALA A 289 31.61 21.70 -13.43
N VAL A 290 31.68 21.90 -12.13
CA VAL A 290 30.50 22.10 -11.27
C VAL A 290 29.99 23.52 -11.56
N ARG A 291 28.91 23.62 -12.33
CA ARG A 291 28.24 24.92 -12.51
C ARG A 291 27.62 25.34 -11.17
N ALA A 292 27.96 26.53 -10.71
CA ALA A 292 27.34 27.14 -9.53
C ALA A 292 25.81 27.20 -9.75
N GLN A 293 25.06 26.64 -8.82
CA GLN A 293 23.59 26.69 -8.82
C GLN A 293 23.13 27.63 -7.70
N SER A 294 21.95 28.24 -7.86
CA SER A 294 21.37 28.99 -6.76
C SER A 294 21.11 28.08 -5.55
N VAL A 295 21.31 28.59 -4.36
CA VAL A 295 21.13 27.88 -3.09
C VAL A 295 19.76 27.16 -3.03
N GLN A 296 18.70 27.86 -3.43
CA GLN A 296 17.34 27.30 -3.40
C GLN A 296 17.20 26.11 -4.36
N ARG A 297 17.82 26.15 -5.55
CA ARG A 297 17.81 25.03 -6.50
C ARG A 297 18.60 23.84 -5.95
N ALA A 298 19.72 24.07 -5.29
CA ALA A 298 20.53 23.03 -4.66
C ALA A 298 19.76 22.33 -3.53
N LEU A 299 19.08 23.09 -2.66
CA LEU A 299 18.26 22.57 -1.57
C LEU A 299 17.07 21.77 -2.10
N ARG A 300 16.33 22.26 -3.10
CA ARG A 300 15.26 21.48 -3.75
C ARG A 300 15.75 20.17 -4.35
N ARG A 301 16.90 20.22 -5.04
CA ARG A 301 17.52 19.01 -5.61
C ARG A 301 17.93 17.99 -4.54
N LYS A 302 18.38 18.45 -3.36
CA LYS A 302 18.66 17.62 -2.21
C LYS A 302 17.38 16.88 -1.75
N GLU A 303 16.28 17.62 -1.56
CA GLU A 303 15.00 17.04 -1.13
C GLU A 303 14.44 16.06 -2.18
N LEU A 304 14.49 16.41 -3.47
CA LEU A 304 14.06 15.53 -4.55
C LEU A 304 14.90 14.24 -4.62
N ARG A 305 16.22 14.34 -4.44
CA ARG A 305 17.09 13.16 -4.41
C ARG A 305 16.79 12.27 -3.21
N ARG A 306 16.50 12.84 -2.04
CA ARG A 306 16.07 12.08 -0.87
C ARG A 306 14.76 11.33 -1.15
N PHE A 307 13.78 12.00 -1.73
CA PHE A 307 12.51 11.40 -2.10
C PHE A 307 12.69 10.24 -3.07
N THR A 308 13.42 10.44 -4.17
CA THR A 308 13.64 9.43 -5.20
C THR A 308 14.60 8.30 -4.77
N ALA A 309 15.38 8.49 -3.71
CA ALA A 309 16.29 7.48 -3.18
C ALA A 309 15.56 6.44 -2.30
N SER A 310 14.38 6.78 -1.76
CA SER A 310 13.61 5.90 -0.87
C SER A 310 12.32 5.42 -1.52
N PRO A 311 12.19 4.11 -1.86
CA PRO A 311 10.95 3.55 -2.36
C PRO A 311 9.78 3.72 -1.37
N ASN A 312 10.06 3.56 -0.08
CA ASN A 312 9.06 3.72 0.96
C ASN A 312 8.51 5.15 1.01
N TYR A 313 9.37 6.15 0.85
CA TYR A 313 8.95 7.54 0.84
C TYR A 313 8.11 7.86 -0.41
N MET A 314 8.55 7.37 -1.58
CA MET A 314 7.81 7.55 -2.83
C MET A 314 6.42 6.91 -2.78
N LEU A 315 6.30 5.65 -2.30
CA LEU A 315 5.04 4.91 -2.28
C LEU A 315 4.06 5.41 -1.21
N ASN A 316 4.55 5.81 -0.04
CA ASN A 316 3.66 6.21 1.05
C ASN A 316 3.30 7.70 1.05
N CYS A 317 4.17 8.57 0.52
CA CYS A 317 3.95 10.02 0.54
C CYS A 317 3.87 10.65 -0.86
N GLY A 318 3.93 9.87 -1.92
CA GLY A 318 3.95 10.36 -3.30
C GLY A 318 3.04 9.58 -4.26
N LEU A 319 2.14 8.75 -3.76
CA LEU A 319 1.27 7.92 -4.60
C LEU A 319 0.35 8.78 -5.49
N GLY A 320 -0.10 9.92 -5.01
CA GLY A 320 -0.92 10.86 -5.76
C GLY A 320 -0.21 11.45 -7.00
N ILE A 321 1.13 11.46 -7.04
CA ILE A 321 1.89 11.88 -8.23
C ILE A 321 1.53 11.02 -9.45
N VAL A 322 1.21 9.74 -9.21
CA VAL A 322 0.81 8.78 -10.27
C VAL A 322 -0.71 8.69 -10.39
N MET A 323 -1.42 8.67 -9.26
CA MET A 323 -2.88 8.49 -9.26
C MET A 323 -3.63 9.66 -9.90
N LEU A 324 -3.19 10.90 -9.69
CA LEU A 324 -3.81 12.08 -10.30
C LEU A 324 -3.75 12.06 -11.83
N PRO A 325 -2.59 11.86 -12.49
CA PRO A 325 -2.54 11.71 -13.95
C PRO A 325 -3.36 10.53 -14.46
N VAL A 326 -3.33 9.38 -13.76
CA VAL A 326 -4.14 8.21 -14.13
C VAL A 326 -5.64 8.54 -14.04
N ALA A 327 -6.08 9.22 -12.99
CA ALA A 327 -7.46 9.68 -12.86
C ALA A 327 -7.84 10.68 -13.96
N GLY A 328 -6.95 11.63 -14.30
CA GLY A 328 -7.17 12.57 -15.40
C GLY A 328 -7.35 11.85 -16.74
N ILE A 329 -6.48 10.89 -17.07
CA ILE A 329 -6.60 10.08 -18.29
C ILE A 329 -7.88 9.23 -18.27
N ALA A 330 -8.22 8.64 -17.13
CA ALA A 330 -9.45 7.87 -16.99
C ALA A 330 -10.71 8.73 -17.20
N LEU A 331 -10.69 9.98 -16.73
CA LEU A 331 -11.75 10.96 -17.01
C LEU A 331 -11.86 11.29 -18.50
N LEU A 332 -10.76 11.45 -19.23
CA LEU A 332 -10.81 11.66 -20.68
C LEU A 332 -11.43 10.48 -21.43
N ILE A 333 -11.21 9.25 -20.95
CA ILE A 333 -11.72 8.02 -21.60
C ILE A 333 -13.18 7.74 -21.24
N LYS A 334 -13.54 7.88 -19.95
CA LYS A 334 -14.85 7.46 -19.42
C LYS A 334 -15.64 8.60 -18.75
N GLY A 335 -15.20 9.84 -18.86
CA GLY A 335 -15.83 10.94 -18.14
C GLY A 335 -17.26 11.26 -18.60
N ARG A 336 -17.59 10.97 -19.88
CA ARG A 336 -18.99 11.11 -20.37
C ARG A 336 -19.93 10.14 -19.66
N ALA A 337 -19.50 8.88 -19.46
CA ALA A 337 -20.29 7.90 -18.70
C ALA A 337 -20.40 8.31 -17.22
N LEU A 338 -19.33 8.88 -16.64
CA LEU A 338 -19.37 9.43 -15.27
C LEU A 338 -20.33 10.63 -15.19
N ALA A 339 -20.32 11.53 -16.17
CA ALA A 339 -21.23 12.66 -16.23
C ALA A 339 -22.69 12.20 -16.27
N GLN A 340 -23.01 11.20 -17.09
CA GLN A 340 -24.36 10.60 -17.13
C GLN A 340 -24.77 10.01 -15.78
N LEU A 341 -23.90 9.27 -15.12
CA LEU A 341 -24.16 8.72 -13.78
C LEU A 341 -24.38 9.83 -12.73
N LEU A 342 -23.65 10.94 -12.83
CA LEU A 342 -23.84 12.09 -11.94
C LEU A 342 -25.18 12.80 -12.21
N ASP A 343 -25.57 12.93 -13.49
CA ASP A 343 -26.86 13.50 -13.86
C ASP A 343 -28.04 12.61 -13.40
N GLU A 344 -27.90 11.29 -13.50
CA GLU A 344 -28.89 10.34 -12.98
C GLU A 344 -28.99 10.39 -11.44
N ALA A 345 -27.87 10.52 -10.76
CA ALA A 345 -27.84 10.50 -9.30
C ALA A 345 -28.27 11.82 -8.65
N PHE A 346 -27.98 12.97 -9.28
CA PHE A 346 -28.18 14.30 -8.69
C PHE A 346 -29.11 15.22 -9.47
N GLY A 347 -29.59 14.79 -10.63
CA GLY A 347 -30.44 15.54 -11.56
C GLY A 347 -29.64 16.30 -12.65
N ALA A 348 -30.27 16.49 -13.80
CA ALA A 348 -29.65 17.14 -14.96
C ALA A 348 -29.26 18.60 -14.63
N GLY A 349 -28.05 18.98 -14.99
CA GLY A 349 -27.49 20.32 -14.73
C GLY A 349 -27.01 20.52 -13.29
N ALA A 350 -26.58 19.47 -12.64
CA ALA A 350 -26.20 19.50 -11.24
C ALA A 350 -25.06 20.47 -10.96
N ASP A 351 -25.36 21.62 -10.35
CA ASP A 351 -24.40 22.59 -9.79
C ASP A 351 -23.40 21.96 -8.81
N ILE A 352 -23.65 20.72 -8.41
CA ILE A 352 -22.81 19.95 -7.48
C ILE A 352 -21.53 19.43 -8.13
N VAL A 353 -21.48 19.25 -9.45
CA VAL A 353 -20.34 18.63 -10.15
C VAL A 353 -19.01 19.34 -9.87
N PRO A 354 -18.90 20.68 -9.95
CA PRO A 354 -17.67 21.41 -9.61
C PRO A 354 -17.22 21.20 -8.16
N VAL A 355 -18.18 21.09 -7.22
CA VAL A 355 -17.89 20.85 -5.79
C VAL A 355 -17.35 19.44 -5.58
N LEU A 356 -17.99 18.43 -6.19
CA LEU A 356 -17.53 17.04 -6.13
C LEU A 356 -16.16 16.87 -6.79
N LEU A 357 -15.93 17.57 -7.91
CA LEU A 357 -14.62 17.61 -8.56
C LEU A 357 -13.56 18.17 -7.62
N SER A 358 -13.82 19.33 -6.98
CA SER A 358 -12.92 19.90 -5.98
C SER A 358 -12.60 18.93 -4.87
N ALA A 359 -13.61 18.29 -4.28
CA ALA A 359 -13.45 17.34 -3.17
C ALA A 359 -12.65 16.11 -3.62
N ALA A 360 -12.92 15.57 -4.81
CA ALA A 360 -12.20 14.43 -5.38
C ALA A 360 -10.71 14.77 -5.65
N LEU A 361 -10.43 15.95 -6.23
CA LEU A 361 -9.06 16.43 -6.44
C LEU A 361 -8.32 16.59 -5.10
N CYS A 362 -8.98 17.13 -4.07
CA CYS A 362 -8.41 17.24 -2.72
C CYS A 362 -8.12 15.87 -2.11
N LEU A 363 -9.02 14.90 -2.23
CA LEU A 363 -8.80 13.53 -1.75
C LEU A 363 -7.63 12.85 -2.46
N LEU A 364 -7.53 12.96 -3.78
CA LEU A 364 -6.39 12.41 -4.53
C LEU A 364 -5.08 13.13 -4.20
N ALA A 365 -5.11 14.45 -4.04
CA ALA A 365 -3.94 15.25 -3.65
C ALA A 365 -3.49 14.92 -2.22
N SER A 366 -4.39 14.53 -1.31
CA SER A 366 -4.07 14.11 0.06
C SER A 366 -3.17 12.87 0.15
N MET A 367 -3.07 12.10 -0.94
CA MET A 367 -2.12 10.97 -1.05
C MET A 367 -0.66 11.44 -1.18
N ASN A 368 -0.42 12.74 -1.35
CA ASN A 368 0.89 13.36 -1.42
C ASN A 368 1.17 14.16 -0.15
N ASP A 369 1.85 13.56 0.81
CA ASP A 369 2.19 14.19 2.10
C ASP A 369 3.69 14.10 2.38
N MET A 370 4.50 14.72 1.50
CA MET A 370 5.96 14.67 1.59
C MET A 370 6.52 15.64 2.65
N ALA A 371 5.85 16.77 2.92
CA ALA A 371 6.35 17.78 3.83
C ALA A 371 6.27 17.33 5.32
N ALA A 372 5.27 16.54 5.70
CA ALA A 372 5.08 16.08 7.08
C ALA A 372 6.29 15.29 7.63
N PRO A 373 6.80 14.24 6.95
CA PRO A 373 7.97 13.51 7.43
C PRO A 373 9.30 14.20 7.11
N SER A 374 9.32 15.24 6.27
CA SER A 374 10.55 15.81 5.69
C SER A 374 11.57 16.32 6.72
N VAL A 375 11.11 16.87 7.86
CA VAL A 375 11.98 17.29 8.97
C VAL A 375 12.49 16.09 9.75
N SER A 376 11.60 15.16 10.08
CA SER A 376 11.96 13.93 10.80
C SER A 376 12.93 13.05 10.00
N LEU A 377 12.86 13.05 8.67
CA LEU A 377 13.76 12.30 7.80
C LEU A 377 15.20 12.82 7.79
N GLU A 378 15.47 14.07 8.23
CA GLU A 378 16.84 14.53 8.49
C GLU A 378 17.48 13.68 9.60
N GLY A 379 16.69 13.25 10.60
CA GLY A 379 17.13 12.41 11.69
C GLY A 379 18.32 13.02 12.43
N ARG A 380 19.29 12.18 12.79
CA ARG A 380 20.53 12.61 13.47
C ARG A 380 21.43 13.50 12.63
N GLN A 381 21.16 13.66 11.33
CA GLN A 381 21.95 14.51 10.41
C GLN A 381 21.36 15.92 10.25
N LEU A 382 20.33 16.29 11.04
CA LEU A 382 19.70 17.61 10.97
C LEU A 382 20.73 18.75 11.15
N TRP A 383 21.72 18.55 12.03
CA TRP A 383 22.81 19.51 12.27
C TRP A 383 23.55 19.90 10.96
N LEU A 384 23.65 19.00 9.98
CA LEU A 384 24.28 19.34 8.69
C LEU A 384 23.49 20.43 7.94
N ALA A 385 22.16 20.38 8.00
CA ALA A 385 21.33 21.42 7.37
C ALA A 385 21.40 22.74 8.15
N GLN A 386 21.64 22.68 9.45
CA GLN A 386 21.78 23.86 10.32
C GLN A 386 23.16 24.50 10.24
N SER A 387 24.22 23.72 9.94
CA SER A 387 25.61 24.22 9.80
C SER A 387 25.90 24.87 8.44
N LEU A 388 25.04 24.68 7.44
CA LEU A 388 25.21 25.32 6.14
C LEU A 388 24.99 26.83 6.23
N PRO A 389 25.70 27.65 5.40
CA PRO A 389 25.54 29.11 5.36
C PRO A 389 24.23 29.48 4.61
N VAL A 390 23.09 28.98 5.11
CA VAL A 390 21.75 29.19 4.55
C VAL A 390 20.77 29.55 5.65
N THR A 391 19.77 30.35 5.34
CA THR A 391 18.75 30.68 6.32
C THR A 391 17.82 29.48 6.59
N PRO A 392 17.32 29.29 7.83
CA PRO A 392 16.33 28.25 8.14
C PRO A 392 15.12 28.29 7.22
N TRP A 393 14.69 29.48 6.81
CA TRP A 393 13.58 29.65 5.87
C TRP A 393 13.90 29.06 4.48
N GLN A 394 15.12 29.19 3.97
CA GLN A 394 15.49 28.61 2.68
C GLN A 394 15.38 27.08 2.71
N VAL A 395 15.76 26.44 3.81
CA VAL A 395 15.62 24.99 3.99
C VAL A 395 14.14 24.58 4.04
N LEU A 396 13.32 25.24 4.85
CA LEU A 396 11.89 24.96 4.96
C LEU A 396 11.14 25.22 3.65
N ARG A 397 11.51 26.31 2.97
CA ARG A 397 10.96 26.66 1.66
C ARG A 397 11.29 25.59 0.61
N ALA A 398 12.47 25.00 0.61
CA ALA A 398 12.82 23.92 -0.32
C ALA A 398 11.94 22.68 -0.12
N LYS A 399 11.64 22.31 1.15
CA LYS A 399 10.73 21.21 1.49
C LYS A 399 9.30 21.48 1.03
N LEU A 400 8.83 22.71 1.21
CA LEU A 400 7.51 23.17 0.77
C LEU A 400 7.42 23.15 -0.75
N GLU A 401 8.39 23.76 -1.46
CA GLU A 401 8.43 23.84 -2.91
C GLU A 401 8.47 22.46 -3.57
N MET A 402 9.14 21.49 -2.95
CA MET A 402 9.15 20.11 -3.44
C MET A 402 7.74 19.49 -3.44
N GLN A 403 7.00 19.60 -2.34
CA GLN A 403 5.63 19.08 -2.27
C GLN A 403 4.70 19.82 -3.24
N LEU A 404 4.80 21.14 -3.31
CA LEU A 404 3.98 21.95 -4.23
C LEU A 404 4.20 21.59 -5.69
N LEU A 405 5.44 21.39 -6.12
CA LEU A 405 5.75 20.99 -7.49
C LEU A 405 5.26 19.58 -7.81
N LEU A 406 5.55 18.63 -6.92
CA LEU A 406 5.21 17.22 -7.14
C LEU A 406 3.70 16.93 -6.99
N THR A 407 2.95 17.79 -6.30
CA THR A 407 1.49 17.64 -6.14
C THR A 407 0.72 18.59 -7.06
N GLY A 408 1.13 19.84 -7.15
CA GLY A 408 0.40 20.87 -7.91
C GLY A 408 0.36 20.60 -9.41
N VAL A 409 1.47 20.13 -10.00
CA VAL A 409 1.49 19.80 -11.44
C VAL A 409 0.53 18.64 -11.78
N PRO A 410 0.52 17.49 -11.07
CA PRO A 410 -0.48 16.45 -11.28
C PRO A 410 -1.92 16.88 -11.01
N VAL A 411 -2.16 17.71 -9.98
CA VAL A 411 -3.50 18.25 -9.68
C VAL A 411 -3.99 19.11 -10.84
N LEU A 412 -3.15 20.02 -11.33
CA LEU A 412 -3.49 20.88 -12.45
C LEU A 412 -3.79 20.06 -13.72
N PHE A 413 -2.98 19.05 -14.02
CA PHE A 413 -3.22 18.15 -15.15
C PHE A 413 -4.58 17.43 -15.01
N CYS A 414 -4.86 16.81 -13.87
CA CYS A 414 -6.12 16.12 -13.63
C CYS A 414 -7.32 17.08 -13.68
N ALA A 415 -7.19 18.28 -13.13
CA ALA A 415 -8.21 19.31 -13.15
C ALA A 415 -8.52 19.77 -14.58
N LEU A 416 -7.51 19.99 -15.41
CA LEU A 416 -7.69 20.34 -16.83
C LEU A 416 -8.41 19.22 -17.59
N CYS A 417 -8.04 17.97 -17.39
CA CYS A 417 -8.75 16.82 -17.99
C CYS A 417 -10.22 16.79 -17.56
N ALA A 418 -10.51 17.07 -16.29
CA ALA A 418 -11.87 17.07 -15.74
C ALA A 418 -12.72 18.22 -16.33
N VAL A 419 -12.17 19.41 -16.44
CA VAL A 419 -12.87 20.60 -17.02
C VAL A 419 -13.25 20.37 -18.48
N ILE A 420 -12.46 19.62 -19.25
CA ILE A 420 -12.75 19.31 -20.66
C ILE A 420 -13.98 18.39 -20.81
N VAL A 421 -14.23 17.51 -19.84
CA VAL A 421 -15.18 16.38 -19.99
C VAL A 421 -16.42 16.50 -19.12
N LEU A 422 -16.29 17.05 -17.92
CA LEU A 422 -17.39 17.13 -16.96
C LEU A 422 -18.26 18.37 -17.23
N PRO A 423 -19.59 18.27 -17.05
CA PRO A 423 -20.49 19.40 -17.17
C PRO A 423 -20.31 20.37 -16.00
N GLY A 424 -20.51 21.66 -16.25
CA GLY A 424 -20.45 22.74 -15.27
C GLY A 424 -20.22 24.10 -15.90
N GLY A 425 -20.60 25.15 -15.19
CA GLY A 425 -20.34 26.53 -15.61
C GLY A 425 -18.83 26.85 -15.59
N ALA A 426 -18.37 27.65 -16.52
CA ALA A 426 -16.94 27.99 -16.62
C ALA A 426 -16.39 28.63 -15.34
N ALA A 427 -17.17 29.48 -14.68
CA ALA A 427 -16.79 30.14 -13.43
C ALA A 427 -16.67 29.15 -12.27
N GLU A 428 -17.61 28.22 -12.15
CA GLU A 428 -17.65 27.19 -11.10
C GLU A 428 -16.49 26.19 -11.27
N MET A 429 -16.23 25.77 -12.51
CA MET A 429 -15.10 24.90 -12.82
C MET A 429 -13.76 25.60 -12.53
N ALA A 430 -13.62 26.88 -12.89
CA ALA A 430 -12.42 27.65 -12.56
C ALA A 430 -12.23 27.76 -11.03
N LEU A 431 -13.30 28.03 -10.28
CA LEU A 431 -13.27 28.08 -8.81
C LEU A 431 -12.93 26.72 -8.21
N ALA A 432 -13.42 25.62 -8.80
CA ALA A 432 -13.08 24.28 -8.37
C ALA A 432 -11.57 23.98 -8.52
N VAL A 433 -10.97 24.38 -9.64
CA VAL A 433 -9.52 24.27 -9.87
C VAL A 433 -8.74 25.13 -8.88
N ILE A 434 -9.16 26.39 -8.66
CA ILE A 434 -8.54 27.30 -7.70
C ILE A 434 -8.62 26.72 -6.28
N ALA A 435 -9.76 26.22 -5.87
CA ALA A 435 -9.92 25.58 -4.56
C ALA A 435 -8.99 24.37 -4.39
N ALA A 436 -8.85 23.50 -5.40
CA ALA A 436 -7.93 22.36 -5.37
C ALA A 436 -6.45 22.78 -5.30
N LEU A 437 -6.05 23.85 -6.01
CA LEU A 437 -4.69 24.39 -5.95
C LEU A 437 -4.40 25.07 -4.60
N LEU A 438 -5.35 25.80 -4.05
CA LEU A 438 -5.25 26.38 -2.69
C LEU A 438 -5.16 25.28 -1.63
N TYR A 439 -5.91 24.20 -1.80
CA TYR A 439 -5.78 23.05 -0.93
C TYR A 439 -4.39 22.42 -0.98
N THR A 440 -3.76 22.27 -2.17
CA THR A 440 -2.39 21.75 -2.25
C THR A 440 -1.40 22.62 -1.49
N LEU A 441 -1.59 23.94 -1.51
CA LEU A 441 -0.80 24.86 -0.71
C LEU A 441 -1.08 24.71 0.78
N LEU A 442 -2.35 24.62 1.18
CA LEU A 442 -2.76 24.42 2.57
C LEU A 442 -2.18 23.12 3.13
N SER A 443 -2.36 22.01 2.42
CA SER A 443 -1.85 20.70 2.81
C SER A 443 -0.34 20.73 3.03
N ALA A 444 0.43 21.33 2.10
CA ALA A 444 1.88 21.43 2.22
C ALA A 444 2.32 22.30 3.41
N LEU A 445 1.66 23.42 3.66
CA LEU A 445 1.96 24.32 4.79
C LEU A 445 1.61 23.66 6.13
N ALA A 446 0.44 23.03 6.22
CA ALA A 446 -0.03 22.35 7.43
C ALA A 446 0.85 21.13 7.75
N ALA A 447 1.17 20.31 6.75
CA ALA A 447 2.05 19.16 6.87
C ALA A 447 3.44 19.55 7.39
N LEU A 448 4.04 20.60 6.81
CA LEU A 448 5.34 21.11 7.27
C LEU A 448 5.27 21.67 8.70
N ALA A 449 4.21 22.38 9.05
CA ALA A 449 4.00 22.90 10.40
C ALA A 449 3.84 21.78 11.44
N LEU A 450 3.12 20.71 11.11
CA LEU A 450 2.99 19.52 11.95
C LEU A 450 4.33 18.77 12.07
N GLY A 451 5.08 18.64 10.98
CA GLY A 451 6.42 18.05 10.97
C GLY A 451 7.41 18.78 11.88
N LEU A 452 7.33 20.11 11.95
CA LEU A 452 8.14 20.93 12.87
C LEU A 452 7.70 20.82 14.32
N LYS A 453 6.40 20.73 14.60
CA LYS A 453 5.88 20.62 15.98
C LYS A 453 6.06 19.22 16.58
N MET A 454 6.11 18.19 15.75
CA MET A 454 6.16 16.79 16.19
C MET A 454 7.30 16.03 15.47
N PRO A 455 8.56 16.51 15.54
CA PRO A 455 9.67 15.85 14.87
C PRO A 455 10.05 14.55 15.60
N ASN A 456 10.39 13.52 14.84
CA ASN A 456 11.03 12.31 15.35
C ASN A 456 12.42 12.19 14.73
N LEU A 457 13.45 12.60 15.45
CA LEU A 457 14.82 12.63 14.96
C LEU A 457 15.64 11.39 15.33
N THR A 458 15.10 10.53 16.22
CA THR A 458 15.82 9.37 16.78
C THR A 458 15.33 8.02 16.20
N TRP A 459 14.71 8.07 15.02
CA TRP A 459 14.22 6.84 14.38
C TRP A 459 15.36 5.92 13.94
N THR A 460 15.12 4.62 14.06
CA THR A 460 16.04 3.56 13.61
C THR A 460 15.64 2.96 12.26
N ASN A 461 14.36 3.10 11.90
CA ASN A 461 13.80 2.65 10.64
C ASN A 461 13.10 3.81 9.93
N GLU A 462 13.41 4.03 8.66
CA GLU A 462 12.86 5.09 7.81
C GLU A 462 11.32 5.04 7.69
N ILE A 463 10.71 3.85 7.80
CA ILE A 463 9.26 3.69 7.77
C ILE A 463 8.57 4.42 8.95
N THR A 464 9.26 4.53 10.09
CA THR A 464 8.69 5.15 11.29
C THR A 464 8.31 6.62 11.08
N PRO A 465 9.18 7.52 10.60
CA PRO A 465 8.77 8.89 10.30
C PRO A 465 7.84 9.00 9.09
N ILE A 466 7.94 8.11 8.10
CA ILE A 466 7.15 8.17 6.86
C ILE A 466 5.69 7.75 7.08
N LYS A 467 5.44 6.70 7.86
CA LYS A 467 4.11 6.08 7.98
C LYS A 467 3.53 6.14 9.39
N GLN A 468 4.38 6.06 10.42
CA GLN A 468 3.95 5.96 11.83
C GLN A 468 4.19 7.26 12.62
N GLY A 469 4.67 8.31 11.95
CA GLY A 469 4.87 9.63 12.55
C GLY A 469 3.54 10.29 12.94
N GLY A 470 3.46 10.86 14.15
CA GLY A 470 2.25 11.58 14.58
C GLY A 470 1.90 12.76 13.67
N SER A 471 2.90 13.45 13.13
CA SER A 471 2.73 14.53 12.15
C SER A 471 2.07 14.05 10.86
N VAL A 472 2.49 12.88 10.33
CA VAL A 472 1.93 12.30 9.10
C VAL A 472 0.50 11.84 9.31
N MET A 473 0.21 11.18 10.44
CA MET A 473 -1.15 10.73 10.75
C MET A 473 -2.10 11.91 10.92
N LEU A 474 -1.71 12.96 11.65
CA LEU A 474 -2.53 14.15 11.81
C LEU A 474 -2.72 14.89 10.49
N ALA A 475 -1.69 15.01 9.65
CA ALA A 475 -1.80 15.61 8.33
C ALA A 475 -2.79 14.84 7.45
N LEU A 476 -2.70 13.50 7.42
CA LEU A 476 -3.60 12.64 6.66
C LEU A 476 -5.07 12.84 7.08
N PHE A 477 -5.37 12.78 8.38
CA PHE A 477 -6.74 12.98 8.87
C PHE A 477 -7.25 14.40 8.64
N ALA A 478 -6.39 15.42 8.82
CA ALA A 478 -6.76 16.80 8.53
C ALA A 478 -7.08 17.01 7.04
N ASN A 479 -6.29 16.39 6.16
CA ASN A 479 -6.50 16.43 4.72
C ASN A 479 -7.82 15.76 4.31
N TRP A 480 -8.14 14.59 4.87
CA TRP A 480 -9.41 13.90 4.63
C TRP A 480 -10.59 14.70 5.19
N PHE A 481 -10.45 15.21 6.41
CA PHE A 481 -11.49 16.05 7.00
C PHE A 481 -11.81 17.29 6.15
N TYR A 482 -10.78 17.96 5.62
CA TYR A 482 -10.96 19.09 4.71
C TYR A 482 -11.74 18.71 3.47
N ALA A 483 -11.37 17.62 2.80
CA ALA A 483 -12.01 17.18 1.55
C ALA A 483 -13.48 16.75 1.80
N ILE A 484 -13.73 16.04 2.91
CA ILE A 484 -15.09 15.64 3.32
C ILE A 484 -15.91 16.87 3.72
N ALA A 485 -15.32 17.82 4.44
CA ALA A 485 -16.00 19.06 4.81
C ALA A 485 -16.36 19.89 3.58
N LEU A 486 -15.47 20.00 2.58
CA LEU A 486 -15.75 20.71 1.34
C LEU A 486 -16.95 20.14 0.60
N GLY A 487 -17.05 18.80 0.46
CA GLY A 487 -18.22 18.16 -0.13
C GLY A 487 -19.45 18.15 0.77
N GLY A 488 -19.28 17.78 2.03
CA GLY A 488 -20.38 17.60 2.99
C GLY A 488 -21.10 18.91 3.38
N LEU A 489 -20.36 19.99 3.61
CA LEU A 489 -20.95 21.29 3.93
C LEU A 489 -21.76 21.86 2.77
N TYR A 490 -21.43 21.50 1.54
CA TYR A 490 -22.25 21.91 0.40
C TYR A 490 -23.66 21.32 0.48
N PHE A 491 -23.80 20.05 0.88
CA PHE A 491 -25.13 19.44 1.08
C PHE A 491 -25.92 20.06 2.23
N LEU A 492 -25.24 20.53 3.28
CA LEU A 492 -25.88 21.09 4.45
C LEU A 492 -26.33 22.56 4.26
N CYS A 493 -25.44 23.38 3.73
CA CYS A 493 -25.68 24.84 3.61
C CYS A 493 -25.29 25.43 2.26
N GLY A 494 -24.44 24.78 1.48
CA GLY A 494 -23.92 25.32 0.22
C GLY A 494 -24.94 25.38 -0.90
N ARG A 495 -25.94 24.48 -0.93
CA ARG A 495 -27.01 24.47 -1.93
C ARG A 495 -27.81 25.78 -1.97
N ALA A 496 -28.02 26.41 -0.82
CA ALA A 496 -28.73 27.69 -0.74
C ALA A 496 -27.92 28.86 -1.33
N LEU A 497 -26.60 28.75 -1.37
CA LEU A 497 -25.69 29.78 -1.86
C LEU A 497 -25.35 29.62 -3.37
N GLY A 498 -25.58 28.44 -3.92
CA GLY A 498 -25.08 28.04 -5.24
C GLY A 498 -23.59 27.68 -5.24
N ALA A 499 -23.18 26.83 -6.20
CA ALA A 499 -21.84 26.27 -6.25
C ALA A 499 -20.73 27.33 -6.38
N ALA A 500 -20.95 28.35 -7.20
CA ALA A 500 -19.98 29.42 -7.42
C ALA A 500 -19.67 30.21 -6.13
N ALA A 501 -20.70 30.70 -5.45
CA ALA A 501 -20.55 31.47 -4.21
C ALA A 501 -19.95 30.60 -3.10
N TYR A 502 -20.40 29.35 -2.97
CA TYR A 502 -19.88 28.40 -2.01
C TYR A 502 -18.37 28.15 -2.21
N LEU A 503 -17.96 27.79 -3.43
CA LEU A 503 -16.55 27.54 -3.76
C LEU A 503 -15.68 28.78 -3.58
N ALA A 504 -16.20 29.97 -3.94
CA ALA A 504 -15.49 31.23 -3.74
C ALA A 504 -15.24 31.52 -2.25
N ILE A 505 -16.25 31.36 -1.40
CA ILE A 505 -16.12 31.52 0.06
C ILE A 505 -15.13 30.52 0.63
N PHE A 506 -15.27 29.24 0.25
CA PHE A 506 -14.38 28.19 0.72
C PHE A 506 -12.92 28.41 0.30
N ALA A 507 -12.70 28.84 -0.95
CA ALA A 507 -11.38 29.23 -1.47
C ALA A 507 -10.81 30.45 -0.72
N ALA A 508 -11.62 31.47 -0.45
CA ALA A 508 -11.19 32.65 0.29
C ALA A 508 -10.76 32.31 1.72
N VAL A 509 -11.55 31.49 2.45
CA VAL A 509 -11.22 31.02 3.79
C VAL A 509 -9.91 30.22 3.75
N THR A 510 -9.75 29.33 2.78
CA THR A 510 -8.53 28.53 2.59
C THR A 510 -7.32 29.43 2.33
N ALA A 511 -7.46 30.45 1.49
CA ALA A 511 -6.39 31.39 1.20
C ALA A 511 -5.94 32.18 2.45
N VAL A 512 -6.90 32.61 3.30
CA VAL A 512 -6.59 33.26 4.58
C VAL A 512 -5.82 32.32 5.51
N VAL A 513 -6.26 31.07 5.64
CA VAL A 513 -5.56 30.07 6.47
C VAL A 513 -4.14 29.80 5.92
N CYS A 514 -3.97 29.71 4.60
CA CYS A 514 -2.65 29.58 3.97
C CYS A 514 -1.74 30.77 4.30
N ALA A 515 -2.26 32.00 4.23
CA ALA A 515 -1.48 33.20 4.55
C ALA A 515 -1.04 33.21 6.03
N LEU A 516 -1.93 32.82 6.95
CA LEU A 516 -1.63 32.72 8.38
C LEU A 516 -0.58 31.65 8.67
N LEU A 517 -0.71 30.46 8.07
CA LEU A 517 0.28 29.36 8.22
C LEU A 517 1.63 29.75 7.62
N LEU A 518 1.65 30.39 6.46
CA LEU A 518 2.89 30.87 5.83
C LEU A 518 3.60 31.89 6.71
N ARG A 519 2.83 32.86 7.29
CA ARG A 519 3.37 33.85 8.26
C ARG A 519 3.91 33.16 9.50
N TRP A 520 3.20 32.15 10.01
CA TRP A 520 3.63 31.37 11.16
C TRP A 520 4.93 30.60 10.86
N LEU A 521 5.00 29.91 9.73
CA LEU A 521 6.22 29.18 9.30
C LEU A 521 7.42 30.11 9.15
N LYS A 522 7.25 31.30 8.56
CA LYS A 522 8.34 32.29 8.40
C LYS A 522 8.84 32.84 9.73
N ARG A 523 7.95 33.04 10.72
CA ARG A 523 8.32 33.66 12.00
C ARG A 523 8.67 32.65 13.09
N ARG A 524 7.76 31.72 13.37
CA ARG A 524 7.93 30.72 14.45
C ARG A 524 8.55 29.42 13.95
N GLY A 525 8.15 28.95 12.78
CA GLY A 525 8.67 27.70 12.21
C GLY A 525 10.19 27.71 12.00
N THR A 526 10.74 28.84 11.55
CA THR A 526 12.19 29.03 11.42
C THR A 526 12.94 28.98 12.74
N ARG A 527 12.36 29.57 13.82
CA ARG A 527 12.95 29.49 15.16
C ARG A 527 12.91 28.07 15.72
N ILE A 528 11.78 27.37 15.53
CA ILE A 528 11.66 25.96 15.95
C ILE A 528 12.70 25.12 15.22
N PHE A 529 12.83 25.27 13.89
CA PHE A 529 13.81 24.52 13.10
C PHE A 529 15.25 24.77 13.52
N ALA A 530 15.59 26.00 13.90
CA ALA A 530 16.92 26.33 14.37
C ALA A 530 17.23 25.78 15.77
N ALA A 531 16.19 25.52 16.58
CA ALA A 531 16.31 25.00 17.95
C ALA A 531 16.24 23.47 18.06
N LEU A 532 15.89 22.76 16.96
CA LEU A 532 15.87 21.29 16.90
C LEU A 532 17.30 20.73 16.90
#